data_fa60e6282e85f33de9d06f5bb25ea928
#
_entry.id   fa60e6282e85f33de9d06f5bb25ea928
#
_cell.length_a   1.000
_cell.length_b   1.000
_cell.length_c   1.000
_cell.angle_alpha   90.00
_cell.angle_beta   90.00
_cell.angle_gamma   90.00
#
_symmetry.space_group_name_H-M   'P 1'
#
loop_
_entity.id
_entity.type
_entity.pdbx_description
1 polymer ?
#
loop_
_entity_poly.entity_id
_entity_poly.type
_entity_poly.pdbx_seq_one_letter_code
_entity_poly.pdbx_strand_id
1 'polypeptide(L)'
;MLENLVALQLRKEYWDPEEPKLFFYKRGNVDLDFYVPQENLAVQASYDLTTQETKDREVKALVDFSKVFKLDRAIIVTYDEEETIEKDGLNIEVIPIWKWLLM
;
A
#
# COMPACT_ATOMS: atom_id res chain seq x y z
N MET A 1 -12.48 7.07 -3.61
CA MET A 1 -11.95 7.83 -4.76
C MET A 1 -10.50 7.49 -5.05
N LEU A 2 -9.58 7.86 -4.17
CA LEU A 2 -8.17 7.53 -4.35
C LEU A 2 -7.93 6.02 -4.41
N GLU A 3 -8.58 5.28 -3.52
CA GLU A 3 -8.47 3.83 -3.49
C GLU A 3 -8.90 3.20 -4.82
N ASN A 4 -9.94 3.75 -5.45
CA ASN A 4 -10.39 3.26 -6.75
C ASN A 4 -9.36 3.50 -7.85
N LEU A 5 -8.68 4.64 -7.83
CA LEU A 5 -7.62 4.93 -8.80
C LEU A 5 -6.45 3.98 -8.62
N VAL A 6 -6.07 3.71 -7.38
CA VAL A 6 -5.00 2.76 -7.07
C VAL A 6 -5.40 1.36 -7.52
N ALA A 7 -6.64 0.95 -7.23
CA ALA A 7 -7.16 -0.36 -7.62
C ALA A 7 -7.13 -0.54 -9.14
N LEU A 8 -7.59 0.47 -9.89
CA LEU A 8 -7.60 0.40 -11.35
C LEU A 8 -6.19 0.26 -11.92
N GLN A 9 -5.23 1.01 -11.39
CA GLN A 9 -3.85 0.96 -11.86
C GLN A 9 -3.22 -0.40 -11.56
N LEU A 10 -3.43 -0.93 -10.36
CA LEU A 10 -2.90 -2.23 -9.98
C LEU A 10 -3.52 -3.36 -10.80
N ARG A 11 -4.82 -3.29 -11.07
CA ARG A 11 -5.48 -4.28 -11.91
C ARG A 11 -4.93 -4.25 -13.33
N LYS A 12 -4.66 -3.07 -13.85
CA LYS A 12 -4.08 -2.92 -15.18
C LYS A 12 -2.69 -3.56 -15.26
N GLU A 13 -1.88 -3.42 -14.22
CA GLU A 13 -0.50 -3.92 -14.21
C GLU A 13 -0.40 -5.39 -13.84
N TYR A 14 -1.23 -5.87 -12.90
CA TYR A 14 -1.04 -7.17 -12.28
C TYR A 14 -2.20 -8.15 -12.44
N TRP A 15 -3.34 -7.70 -12.94
CA TRP A 15 -4.48 -8.60 -13.05
C TRP A 15 -4.33 -9.53 -14.25
N ASP A 16 -4.46 -10.84 -13.98
CA ASP A 16 -4.50 -11.88 -14.99
C ASP A 16 -5.69 -12.77 -14.65
N PRO A 17 -6.67 -12.94 -15.58
CA PRO A 17 -7.82 -13.79 -15.31
C PRO A 17 -7.48 -15.24 -14.97
N GLU A 18 -6.36 -15.75 -15.50
CA GLU A 18 -5.94 -17.12 -15.23
C GLU A 18 -5.12 -17.24 -13.95
N GLU A 19 -4.35 -16.21 -13.59
CA GLU A 19 -3.54 -16.17 -12.39
C GLU A 19 -3.66 -14.82 -11.71
N PRO A 20 -4.71 -14.58 -10.92
CA PRO A 20 -4.84 -13.31 -10.20
C PRO A 20 -3.64 -13.08 -9.28
N LYS A 21 -2.99 -11.92 -9.42
CA LYS A 21 -1.79 -11.58 -8.66
C LYS A 21 -2.01 -10.41 -7.70
N LEU A 22 -3.25 -9.98 -7.58
CA LEU A 22 -3.63 -8.86 -6.72
C LEU A 22 -4.66 -9.34 -5.71
N PHE A 23 -4.39 -9.09 -4.45
CA PHE A 23 -5.28 -9.49 -3.36
C PHE A 23 -5.57 -8.35 -2.42
N PHE A 24 -6.80 -8.33 -1.91
CA PHE A 24 -7.12 -7.57 -0.70
C PHE A 24 -6.79 -8.47 0.48
N TYR A 25 -6.28 -7.89 1.55
CA TYR A 25 -5.92 -8.67 2.73
C TYR A 25 -6.56 -8.09 3.97
N LYS A 26 -7.28 -8.95 4.68
CA LYS A 26 -7.85 -8.60 5.98
C LYS A 26 -7.80 -9.83 6.87
N ARG A 27 -7.08 -9.73 7.99
CA ARG A 27 -6.99 -10.82 8.95
C ARG A 27 -6.83 -10.25 10.35
N GLY A 28 -7.85 -10.50 11.20
CA GLY A 28 -7.83 -9.96 12.55
C GLY A 28 -7.78 -8.43 12.53
N ASN A 29 -6.71 -7.88 13.12
CA ASN A 29 -6.50 -6.44 13.17
C ASN A 29 -5.69 -5.89 12.00
N VAL A 30 -5.27 -6.75 11.07
CA VAL A 30 -4.51 -6.33 9.91
C VAL A 30 -5.46 -6.10 8.75
N ASP A 31 -5.50 -4.87 8.25
CA ASP A 31 -6.38 -4.46 7.17
C ASP A 31 -5.53 -3.76 6.12
N LEU A 32 -5.15 -4.50 5.08
CA LEU A 32 -4.30 -4.00 4.01
C LEU A 32 -5.14 -3.79 2.75
N ASP A 33 -5.01 -2.62 2.12
CA ASP A 33 -5.80 -2.32 0.93
C ASP A 33 -5.44 -3.23 -0.24
N PHE A 34 -4.14 -3.38 -0.54
CA PHE A 34 -3.71 -4.18 -1.69
C PHE A 34 -2.41 -4.92 -1.38
N TYR A 35 -2.33 -6.15 -1.87
CA TYR A 35 -1.13 -6.96 -1.78
C TYR A 35 -0.86 -7.65 -3.12
N VAL A 36 0.36 -7.49 -3.64
CA VAL A 36 0.82 -8.12 -4.87
C VAL A 36 1.93 -9.12 -4.50
N PRO A 37 1.60 -10.42 -4.34
CA PRO A 37 2.59 -11.42 -3.89
C PRO A 37 3.77 -11.57 -4.83
N GLN A 38 3.54 -11.43 -6.11
CA GLN A 38 4.58 -11.58 -7.12
C GLN A 38 5.73 -10.59 -6.91
N GLU A 39 5.42 -9.40 -6.42
CA GLU A 39 6.39 -8.33 -6.18
C GLU A 39 6.71 -8.16 -4.70
N ASN A 40 6.09 -8.94 -3.82
CA ASN A 40 6.15 -8.73 -2.38
C ASN A 40 5.85 -7.27 -2.04
N LEU A 41 4.81 -6.74 -2.67
CA LEU A 41 4.44 -5.32 -2.62
C LEU A 41 3.13 -5.16 -1.87
N ALA A 42 3.13 -4.30 -0.85
CA ALA A 42 1.91 -3.89 -0.15
C ALA A 42 1.65 -2.42 -0.45
N VAL A 43 0.41 -2.09 -0.75
CA VAL A 43 0.00 -0.73 -1.10
C VAL A 43 -1.22 -0.34 -0.27
N GLN A 44 -1.12 0.80 0.40
CA GLN A 44 -2.23 1.44 1.08
C GLN A 44 -2.59 2.72 0.33
N ALA A 45 -3.86 3.07 0.34
CA ALA A 45 -4.32 4.32 -0.25
C ALA A 45 -4.92 5.19 0.85
N SER A 46 -4.38 6.39 1.04
CA SER A 46 -4.86 7.33 2.03
C SER A 46 -4.83 8.73 1.43
N TYR A 47 -5.97 9.42 1.44
CA TYR A 47 -6.06 10.75 0.84
C TYR A 47 -5.00 11.69 1.40
N ASP A 48 -4.84 11.72 2.72
CA ASP A 48 -3.77 12.48 3.35
C ASP A 48 -3.31 11.79 4.65
N LEU A 49 -2.12 12.16 5.09
CA LEU A 49 -1.53 11.68 6.34
C LEU A 49 -1.28 12.83 7.31
N THR A 50 -2.07 13.91 7.21
CA THR A 50 -1.87 15.11 8.02
C THR A 50 -2.18 14.88 9.49
N THR A 51 -3.12 13.97 9.81
CA THR A 51 -3.37 13.61 11.20
C THR A 51 -2.45 12.47 11.62
N GLN A 52 -1.88 12.57 12.81
CA GLN A 52 -1.00 11.54 13.33
C GLN A 52 -1.75 10.20 13.48
N GLU A 53 -3.02 10.25 13.85
CA GLU A 53 -3.85 9.06 14.01
C GLU A 53 -3.97 8.29 12.69
N THR A 54 -4.27 8.97 11.58
CA THR A 54 -4.37 8.34 10.27
C THR A 54 -3.03 7.77 9.85
N LYS A 55 -1.97 8.55 10.01
CA LYS A 55 -0.62 8.13 9.66
C LYS A 55 -0.21 6.88 10.44
N ASP A 56 -0.44 6.86 11.75
CA ASP A 56 -0.10 5.73 12.59
C ASP A 56 -0.88 4.48 12.19
N ARG A 57 -2.17 4.63 11.85
CA ARG A 57 -3.01 3.51 11.44
C ARG A 57 -2.51 2.89 10.14
N GLU A 58 -2.20 3.71 9.14
CA GLU A 58 -1.72 3.22 7.84
C GLU A 58 -0.35 2.56 7.96
N VAL A 59 0.55 3.17 8.73
CA VAL A 59 1.88 2.62 8.98
C VAL A 59 1.78 1.30 9.74
N LYS A 60 0.92 1.26 10.78
CA LYS A 60 0.74 0.04 11.58
C LYS A 60 0.25 -1.12 10.74
N ALA A 61 -0.69 -0.88 9.83
CA ALA A 61 -1.21 -1.94 8.96
C ALA A 61 -0.09 -2.57 8.13
N LEU A 62 0.79 -1.74 7.55
CA LEU A 62 1.92 -2.23 6.76
C LEU A 62 2.93 -2.98 7.63
N VAL A 63 3.25 -2.45 8.80
CA VAL A 63 4.19 -3.10 9.72
C VAL A 63 3.65 -4.45 10.19
N ASP A 64 2.39 -4.49 10.59
CA ASP A 64 1.77 -5.75 11.02
C ASP A 64 1.75 -6.79 9.92
N PHE A 65 1.44 -6.36 8.69
CA PHE A 65 1.47 -7.25 7.53
C PHE A 65 2.88 -7.79 7.27
N SER A 66 3.90 -6.94 7.43
CA SER A 66 5.29 -7.33 7.19
C SER A 66 5.78 -8.39 8.18
N LYS A 67 5.12 -8.54 9.34
CA LYS A 67 5.46 -9.58 10.31
C LYS A 67 4.93 -10.96 9.89
N VAL A 68 3.96 -10.99 9.00
CA VAL A 68 3.35 -12.23 8.52
C VAL A 68 3.89 -12.60 7.15
N PHE A 69 4.06 -11.61 6.28
CA PHE A 69 4.56 -11.80 4.92
C PHE A 69 5.77 -10.90 4.68
N LYS A 70 6.79 -11.46 4.04
CA LYS A 70 7.96 -10.66 3.67
C LYS A 70 7.57 -9.63 2.62
N LEU A 71 7.92 -8.37 2.86
CA LEU A 71 7.67 -7.29 1.92
C LEU A 71 8.98 -6.77 1.38
N ASP A 72 9.08 -6.66 0.06
CA ASP A 72 10.20 -5.98 -0.60
C ASP A 72 9.92 -4.50 -0.74
N ARG A 73 8.64 -4.12 -0.88
CA ARG A 73 8.22 -2.73 -0.95
C ARG A 73 6.91 -2.53 -0.21
N ALA A 74 6.82 -1.40 0.48
CA ALA A 74 5.60 -0.94 1.14
C ALA A 74 5.35 0.50 0.73
N ILE A 75 4.15 0.79 0.20
CA ILE A 75 3.82 2.10 -0.36
C ILE A 75 2.50 2.58 0.22
N ILE A 76 2.46 3.87 0.57
CA ILE A 76 1.22 4.56 0.87
C ILE A 76 1.01 5.59 -0.24
N VAL A 77 -0.02 5.42 -1.05
CA VAL A 77 -0.36 6.37 -2.10
C VAL A 77 -1.28 7.44 -1.51
N THR A 78 -0.89 8.70 -1.65
CA THR A 78 -1.64 9.85 -1.13
C THR A 78 -2.07 10.75 -2.27
N TYR A 79 -2.82 11.82 -1.95
CA TYR A 79 -3.19 12.79 -2.96
C TYR A 79 -1.98 13.60 -3.41
N ASP A 80 -1.23 14.19 -2.48
CA ASP A 80 -0.10 15.07 -2.84
C ASP A 80 1.08 15.04 -1.85
N GLU A 81 1.14 14.09 -0.95
CA GLU A 81 2.23 13.99 0.02
C GLU A 81 3.32 13.05 -0.44
N GLU A 82 4.56 13.37 -0.11
CA GLU A 82 5.71 12.55 -0.43
C GLU A 82 6.69 12.55 0.74
N GLU A 83 7.02 11.37 1.25
CA GLU A 83 8.01 11.18 2.30
C GLU A 83 8.44 9.72 2.37
N THR A 84 9.46 9.44 3.17
CA THR A 84 9.86 8.08 3.50
C THR A 84 9.72 7.89 5.01
N ILE A 85 9.06 6.82 5.42
CA ILE A 85 8.86 6.47 6.81
C ILE A 85 9.59 5.17 7.10
N GLU A 86 10.38 5.14 8.17
CA GLU A 86 10.99 3.91 8.66
C GLU A 86 10.36 3.55 10.00
N LYS A 87 9.83 2.32 10.08
CA LYS A 87 9.19 1.85 11.31
C LYS A 87 9.44 0.35 11.47
N ASP A 88 10.02 -0.04 12.60
CA ASP A 88 10.28 -1.43 12.95
C ASP A 88 11.04 -2.19 11.85
N GLY A 89 12.00 -1.51 11.21
CA GLY A 89 12.82 -2.10 10.15
C GLY A 89 12.18 -2.09 8.77
N LEU A 90 10.96 -1.59 8.64
CA LEU A 90 10.27 -1.49 7.35
C LEU A 90 10.36 -0.07 6.81
N ASN A 91 10.83 0.06 5.57
CA ASN A 91 10.86 1.34 4.86
C ASN A 91 9.57 1.49 4.06
N ILE A 92 8.84 2.54 4.33
CA ILE A 92 7.56 2.83 3.70
C ILE A 92 7.71 4.08 2.84
N GLU A 93 7.38 3.96 1.55
CA GLU A 93 7.40 5.10 0.64
C GLU A 93 6.01 5.73 0.59
N VAL A 94 5.92 7.01 0.92
CA VAL A 94 4.69 7.78 0.75
C VAL A 94 4.82 8.52 -0.57
N ILE A 95 3.93 8.25 -1.52
CA ILE A 95 4.03 8.73 -2.89
C ILE A 95 2.71 9.38 -3.30
N PRO A 96 2.73 10.58 -3.89
CA PRO A 96 1.50 11.18 -4.40
C PRO A 96 0.99 10.41 -5.61
N ILE A 97 -0.34 10.36 -5.78
CA ILE A 97 -0.98 9.56 -6.83
C ILE A 97 -0.46 9.91 -8.22
N TRP A 98 -0.24 11.20 -8.50
CA TRP A 98 0.22 11.61 -9.82
C TRP A 98 1.60 11.04 -10.16
N LYS A 99 2.47 10.98 -9.16
CA LYS A 99 3.83 10.43 -9.34
C LYS A 99 3.78 8.91 -9.44
N TRP A 100 2.96 8.27 -8.61
CA TRP A 100 2.82 6.82 -8.61
C TRP A 100 2.29 6.30 -9.95
N LEU A 101 1.35 7.01 -10.56
CA LEU A 101 0.81 6.62 -11.87
C LEU A 101 1.84 6.72 -13.00
N LEU A 102 2.88 7.53 -12.82
CA LEU A 102 3.94 7.72 -13.81
C LEU A 102 5.12 6.75 -13.64
N MET A 103 5.11 5.98 -12.58
CA MET A 103 6.20 5.05 -12.28
C MET A 103 6.12 3.78 -13.12
#